data_75572c0194c2e4f5586db218e07aeda3
#
_entry.id   75572c0194c2e4f5586db218e07aeda3
#
_cell.length_a   1.000
_cell.length_b   1.000
_cell.length_c   1.000
_cell.angle_alpha   90.00
_cell.angle_beta   90.00
_cell.angle_gamma   90.00
#
_symmetry.space_group_name_H-M   'P 1'
#
loop_
_entity.id
_entity.type
_entity.pdbx_description
1 polymer ?
#
loop_
_entity_poly.entity_id
_entity_poly.type
_entity_poly.pdbx_seq_one_letter_code
_entity_poly.pdbx_strand_id
1 'polypeptide(L)'
;MPEFSAIWPMALMLMAIGGCAGVLAGLLGVGGGIVLVPAFFYAFASLGYEGPQLMQVCLATSLATIIVTSIRSVLSHNKKGAVDWEILKTWAPGIAIGAILGMMVASSLRSTTLQGIFGCLAIVIGLYMGFGRSEWRLGQAMPKGILRAVLSPVVGFLSVLMGIGGGSFGVPLMSLYNTPIHRAVATAAGFGVIIAVPSVAGFLLVDIDPATRPPFTVGAVNVPAFLLVIAMTLTTAPLGVKLAHAMDPKPLKRVFAVFLTLVAVNMLRKALGW
;
A
#
# COMPACT_ATOMS: atom_id res chain seq x y z
N MET A 1 -27.06 16.94 4.59
CA MET A 1 -25.66 17.09 5.04
C MET A 1 -25.49 16.14 6.19
N PRO A 2 -24.43 15.32 6.27
CA PRO A 2 -24.21 14.49 7.45
C PRO A 2 -24.12 15.40 8.67
N GLU A 3 -24.79 15.01 9.77
CA GLU A 3 -24.77 15.78 11.01
C GLU A 3 -23.34 15.92 11.49
N PHE A 4 -22.96 17.10 11.97
CA PHE A 4 -21.60 17.40 12.46
C PHE A 4 -21.15 16.40 13.52
N SER A 5 -22.09 15.83 14.29
CA SER A 5 -21.88 14.76 15.27
C SER A 5 -21.35 13.45 14.69
N ALA A 6 -21.65 13.13 13.41
CA ALA A 6 -21.16 11.91 12.75
C ALA A 6 -19.77 12.10 12.12
N ILE A 7 -19.34 13.34 11.84
CA ILE A 7 -18.06 13.64 11.20
C ILE A 7 -16.90 13.51 12.20
N TRP A 8 -17.10 13.90 13.46
CA TRP A 8 -16.05 13.89 14.46
C TRP A 8 -15.46 12.50 14.75
N PRO A 9 -16.26 11.45 15.01
CA PRO A 9 -15.72 10.11 15.24
C PRO A 9 -14.92 9.60 14.04
N MET A 10 -15.39 9.86 12.83
CA MET A 10 -14.68 9.52 11.60
C MET A 10 -13.33 10.22 11.50
N ALA A 11 -13.29 11.53 11.76
CA ALA A 11 -12.06 12.31 11.68
C ALA A 11 -11.02 11.83 12.72
N LEU A 12 -11.44 11.61 13.97
CA LEU A 12 -10.56 11.10 15.04
C LEU A 12 -10.00 9.71 14.69
N MET A 13 -10.85 8.82 14.18
CA MET A 13 -10.42 7.48 13.79
C MET A 13 -9.44 7.52 12.62
N LEU A 14 -9.70 8.34 11.59
CA LEU A 14 -8.80 8.52 10.45
C LEU A 14 -7.47 9.16 10.86
N MET A 15 -7.47 10.10 11.81
CA MET A 15 -6.23 10.65 12.37
C MET A 15 -5.43 9.61 13.14
N ALA A 16 -6.08 8.78 13.96
CA ALA A 16 -5.42 7.68 14.67
C ALA A 16 -4.82 6.67 13.69
N ILE A 17 -5.58 6.27 12.66
CA ILE A 17 -5.12 5.39 11.58
C ILE A 17 -3.91 6.00 10.87
N GLY A 18 -3.99 7.27 10.47
CA GLY A 18 -2.91 7.98 9.80
C GLY A 18 -1.65 8.07 10.66
N GLY A 19 -1.83 8.35 11.96
CA GLY A 19 -0.74 8.38 12.94
C GLY A 19 -0.02 7.04 13.07
N CYS A 20 -0.78 5.98 13.31
CA CYS A 20 -0.23 4.62 13.41
C CYS A 20 0.42 4.16 12.09
N ALA A 21 -0.27 4.38 10.96
CA ALA A 21 0.24 4.02 9.64
C ALA A 21 1.52 4.78 9.30
N GLY A 22 1.61 6.05 9.69
CA GLY A 22 2.82 6.85 9.49
C GLY A 22 4.01 6.33 10.30
N VAL A 23 3.82 6.03 11.59
CA VAL A 23 4.87 5.40 12.40
C VAL A 23 5.31 4.07 11.78
N LEU A 24 4.36 3.19 11.41
CA LEU A 24 4.68 1.90 10.80
C LEU A 24 5.35 2.05 9.43
N ALA A 25 4.93 3.03 8.63
CA ALA A 25 5.58 3.34 7.36
C ALA A 25 7.03 3.76 7.54
N GLY A 26 7.29 4.60 8.56
CA GLY A 26 8.65 5.02 8.92
C GLY A 26 9.50 3.89 9.47
N LEU A 27 8.94 3.05 10.31
CA LEU A 27 9.61 1.89 10.91
C LEU A 27 10.04 0.85 9.88
N LEU A 28 9.17 0.54 8.92
CA LEU A 28 9.33 -0.60 8.01
C LEU A 28 9.84 -0.22 6.62
N GLY A 29 9.77 1.07 6.27
CA GLY A 29 10.13 1.54 4.92
C GLY A 29 9.24 1.01 3.79
N VAL A 30 8.07 0.42 4.11
CA VAL A 30 7.18 -0.28 3.15
C VAL A 30 6.09 0.64 2.58
N GLY A 31 6.07 1.92 3.00
CA GLY A 31 5.14 2.91 2.43
C GLY A 31 3.71 2.89 3.02
N GLY A 32 3.48 2.24 4.16
CA GLY A 32 2.23 2.35 4.96
C GLY A 32 0.95 1.78 4.34
N GLY A 33 0.85 1.61 3.03
CA GLY A 33 -0.38 1.20 2.33
C GLY A 33 -0.96 -0.14 2.79
N ILE A 34 -0.09 -1.08 3.15
CA ILE A 34 -0.50 -2.41 3.62
C ILE A 34 -1.31 -2.37 4.94
N VAL A 35 -1.15 -1.30 5.72
CA VAL A 35 -1.92 -1.04 6.95
C VAL A 35 -3.14 -0.19 6.65
N LEU A 36 -3.02 0.77 5.72
CA LEU A 36 -4.08 1.73 5.42
C LEU A 36 -5.33 1.08 4.84
N VAL A 37 -5.18 0.12 3.92
CA VAL A 37 -6.34 -0.52 3.27
C VAL A 37 -7.25 -1.22 4.28
N PRO A 38 -6.77 -2.16 5.12
CA PRO A 38 -7.62 -2.77 6.13
C PRO A 38 -8.11 -1.76 7.17
N ALA A 39 -7.29 -0.79 7.54
CA ALA A 39 -7.68 0.24 8.49
C ALA A 39 -8.85 1.10 7.95
N PHE A 40 -8.81 1.53 6.69
CA PHE A 40 -9.94 2.20 6.04
C PHE A 40 -11.15 1.30 5.96
N PHE A 41 -10.97 0.03 5.60
CA PHE A 41 -12.06 -0.92 5.49
C PHE A 41 -12.82 -1.06 6.83
N TYR A 42 -12.11 -1.30 7.93
CA TYR A 42 -12.74 -1.41 9.24
C TYR A 42 -13.31 -0.08 9.73
N ALA A 43 -12.63 1.04 9.44
CA ALA A 43 -13.09 2.36 9.78
C ALA A 43 -14.43 2.70 9.10
N PHE A 44 -14.51 2.55 7.80
CA PHE A 44 -15.73 2.84 7.06
C PHE A 44 -16.87 1.86 7.40
N ALA A 45 -16.55 0.57 7.55
CA ALA A 45 -17.53 -0.43 7.97
C ALA A 45 -18.11 -0.13 9.37
N SER A 46 -17.29 0.28 10.34
CA SER A 46 -17.76 0.65 11.69
C SER A 46 -18.62 1.91 11.71
N LEU A 47 -18.55 2.72 10.67
CA LEU A 47 -19.39 3.90 10.47
C LEU A 47 -20.67 3.59 9.65
N GLY A 48 -20.92 2.31 9.33
CA GLY A 48 -22.11 1.86 8.60
C GLY A 48 -21.98 1.92 7.08
N TYR A 49 -20.81 2.17 6.53
CA TYR A 49 -20.57 2.15 5.08
C TYR A 49 -20.20 0.72 4.63
N GLU A 50 -21.22 -0.08 4.28
CA GLU A 50 -21.04 -1.47 3.83
C GLU A 50 -21.59 -1.62 2.40
N GLY A 51 -20.89 -1.04 1.43
CA GLY A 51 -21.24 -1.14 0.02
C GLY A 51 -20.45 -2.23 -0.74
N PRO A 52 -20.99 -2.69 -1.89
CA PRO A 52 -20.33 -3.69 -2.74
C PRO A 52 -19.00 -3.18 -3.33
N GLN A 53 -18.73 -1.88 -3.22
CA GLN A 53 -17.53 -1.21 -3.74
C GLN A 53 -16.67 -0.57 -2.63
N LEU A 54 -16.88 -0.91 -1.36
CA LEU A 54 -16.13 -0.31 -0.24
C LEU A 54 -14.63 -0.57 -0.35
N MET A 55 -14.21 -1.77 -0.78
CA MET A 55 -12.79 -2.08 -0.98
C MET A 55 -12.15 -1.20 -2.04
N GLN A 56 -12.86 -0.86 -3.13
CA GLN A 56 -12.36 0.07 -4.14
C GLN A 56 -12.06 1.45 -3.53
N VAL A 57 -12.95 1.95 -2.65
CA VAL A 57 -12.71 3.20 -1.93
C VAL A 57 -11.46 3.10 -1.05
N CYS A 58 -11.29 2.00 -0.34
CA CYS A 58 -10.12 1.78 0.51
C CYS A 58 -8.81 1.71 -0.30
N LEU A 59 -8.82 0.94 -1.41
CA LEU A 59 -7.67 0.81 -2.31
C LEU A 59 -7.28 2.15 -2.94
N ALA A 60 -8.26 2.85 -3.52
CA ALA A 60 -8.05 4.13 -4.19
C ALA A 60 -7.55 5.21 -3.23
N THR A 61 -8.15 5.31 -2.04
CA THR A 61 -7.75 6.29 -1.01
C THR A 61 -6.34 5.98 -0.49
N SER A 62 -6.01 4.70 -0.27
CA SER A 62 -4.65 4.29 0.09
C SER A 62 -3.64 4.66 -1.01
N LEU A 63 -3.91 4.34 -2.27
CA LEU A 63 -3.05 4.68 -3.39
C LEU A 63 -2.89 6.20 -3.55
N ALA A 64 -3.94 6.99 -3.33
CA ALA A 64 -3.85 8.44 -3.33
C ALA A 64 -2.85 8.95 -2.27
N THR A 65 -2.87 8.39 -1.05
CA THR A 65 -1.89 8.75 -0.01
C THR A 65 -0.47 8.35 -0.41
N ILE A 66 -0.33 7.23 -1.12
CA ILE A 66 0.96 6.72 -1.60
C ILE A 66 1.60 7.67 -2.62
N ILE A 67 0.84 8.38 -3.45
CA ILE A 67 1.41 9.37 -4.37
C ILE A 67 2.27 10.37 -3.58
N VAL A 68 1.70 11.00 -2.56
CA VAL A 68 2.39 12.04 -1.78
C VAL A 68 3.56 11.46 -0.97
N THR A 69 3.32 10.37 -0.27
CA THR A 69 4.33 9.74 0.60
C THR A 69 5.49 9.17 -0.21
N SER A 70 5.22 8.57 -1.37
CA SER A 70 6.26 8.02 -2.27
C SER A 70 7.07 9.10 -2.96
N ILE A 71 6.45 10.19 -3.43
CA ILE A 71 7.17 11.33 -3.99
C ILE A 71 8.15 11.89 -2.95
N ARG A 72 7.67 12.14 -1.73
CA ARG A 72 8.53 12.64 -0.64
C ARG A 72 9.65 11.67 -0.31
N SER A 73 9.36 10.39 -0.26
CA SER A 73 10.32 9.33 0.03
C SER A 73 11.40 9.24 -1.04
N VAL A 74 11.02 9.15 -2.33
CA VAL A 74 12.00 9.05 -3.43
C VAL A 74 12.87 10.29 -3.51
N LEU A 75 12.33 11.48 -3.31
CA LEU A 75 13.10 12.72 -3.28
C LEU A 75 14.10 12.75 -2.12
N SER A 76 13.70 12.29 -0.94
CA SER A 76 14.58 12.19 0.23
C SER A 76 15.72 11.20 0.01
N HIS A 77 15.42 10.02 -0.53
CA HIS A 77 16.40 9.00 -0.86
C HIS A 77 17.33 9.42 -2.01
N ASN A 78 16.78 10.15 -2.98
CA ASN A 78 17.58 10.66 -4.11
C ASN A 78 18.65 11.66 -3.66
N LYS A 79 18.33 12.53 -2.68
CA LYS A 79 19.34 13.45 -2.08
C LYS A 79 20.52 12.71 -1.45
N LYS A 80 20.33 11.44 -1.05
CA LYS A 80 21.36 10.56 -0.48
C LYS A 80 22.03 9.67 -1.52
N GLY A 81 21.69 9.81 -2.82
CA GLY A 81 22.21 8.96 -3.90
C GLY A 81 21.79 7.48 -3.80
N ALA A 82 20.75 7.17 -3.04
CA ALA A 82 20.34 5.78 -2.77
C ALA A 82 19.41 5.19 -3.83
N VAL A 83 18.77 6.01 -4.67
CA VAL A 83 17.85 5.56 -5.71
C VAL A 83 18.62 4.95 -6.89
N ASP A 84 18.25 3.74 -7.28
CA ASP A 84 18.77 3.12 -8.50
C ASP A 84 17.87 3.51 -9.69
N TRP A 85 18.31 4.54 -10.41
CA TRP A 85 17.57 5.08 -11.53
C TRP A 85 17.54 4.15 -12.75
N GLU A 86 18.53 3.25 -12.90
CA GLU A 86 18.53 2.27 -13.98
C GLU A 86 17.40 1.25 -13.77
N ILE A 87 17.31 0.69 -12.57
CA ILE A 87 16.21 -0.20 -12.20
C ILE A 87 14.88 0.53 -12.34
N LEU A 88 14.76 1.74 -11.76
CA LEU A 88 13.51 2.50 -11.78
C LEU A 88 13.03 2.75 -13.20
N LYS A 89 13.85 3.30 -14.07
CA LYS A 89 13.50 3.64 -15.46
C LYS A 89 13.17 2.41 -16.29
N THR A 90 13.92 1.32 -16.11
CA THR A 90 13.76 0.12 -16.94
C THR A 90 12.56 -0.73 -16.54
N TRP A 91 12.14 -0.66 -15.27
CA TRP A 91 10.97 -1.39 -14.74
C TRP A 91 9.69 -0.57 -14.81
N ALA A 92 9.77 0.76 -14.85
CA ALA A 92 8.63 1.68 -14.83
C ALA A 92 7.55 1.38 -15.87
N PRO A 93 7.86 1.13 -17.17
CA PRO A 93 6.82 0.90 -18.16
C PRO A 93 5.98 -0.34 -17.85
N GLY A 94 6.62 -1.46 -17.49
CA GLY A 94 5.91 -2.69 -17.12
C GLY A 94 5.09 -2.52 -15.85
N ILE A 95 5.64 -1.88 -14.82
CA ILE A 95 4.93 -1.59 -13.57
C ILE A 95 3.70 -0.72 -13.85
N ALA A 96 3.82 0.32 -14.67
CA ALA A 96 2.70 1.20 -15.02
C ALA A 96 1.59 0.44 -15.78
N ILE A 97 1.95 -0.40 -16.76
CA ILE A 97 1.00 -1.24 -17.47
C ILE A 97 0.29 -2.18 -16.48
N GLY A 98 1.04 -2.85 -15.62
CA GLY A 98 0.47 -3.72 -14.60
C GLY A 98 -0.46 -2.97 -13.63
N ALA A 99 -0.11 -1.75 -13.26
CA ALA A 99 -0.92 -0.91 -12.39
C ALA A 99 -2.25 -0.51 -13.06
N ILE A 100 -2.23 -0.16 -14.34
CA ILE A 100 -3.44 0.15 -15.11
C ILE A 100 -4.34 -1.09 -15.19
N LEU A 101 -3.78 -2.25 -15.54
CA LEU A 101 -4.53 -3.51 -15.60
C LEU A 101 -5.08 -3.91 -14.23
N GLY A 102 -4.28 -3.75 -13.17
CA GLY A 102 -4.71 -4.01 -11.79
C GLY A 102 -5.87 -3.10 -11.37
N MET A 103 -5.84 -1.83 -11.74
CA MET A 103 -6.92 -0.88 -11.49
C MET A 103 -8.21 -1.27 -12.22
N MET A 104 -8.11 -1.63 -13.52
CA MET A 104 -9.27 -2.07 -14.31
C MET A 104 -9.92 -3.32 -13.71
N VAL A 105 -9.10 -4.29 -13.30
CA VAL A 105 -9.61 -5.51 -12.63
C VAL A 105 -10.20 -5.15 -11.26
N ALA A 106 -9.50 -4.36 -10.43
CA ALA A 106 -9.99 -3.99 -9.11
C ALA A 106 -11.32 -3.22 -9.17
N SER A 107 -11.50 -2.35 -10.17
CA SER A 107 -12.75 -1.59 -10.36
C SER A 107 -13.94 -2.48 -10.74
N SER A 108 -13.71 -3.61 -11.39
CA SER A 108 -14.77 -4.54 -11.84
C SER A 108 -15.14 -5.61 -10.79
N LEU A 109 -14.29 -5.84 -9.79
CA LEU A 109 -14.49 -6.87 -8.77
C LEU A 109 -15.36 -6.36 -7.62
N ARG A 110 -16.08 -7.28 -6.97
CA ARG A 110 -16.82 -6.99 -5.74
C ARG A 110 -15.87 -6.81 -4.56
N SER A 111 -16.29 -6.03 -3.56
CA SER A 111 -15.55 -5.78 -2.32
C SER A 111 -15.12 -7.09 -1.63
N THR A 112 -15.98 -8.10 -1.57
CA THR A 112 -15.68 -9.41 -0.97
C THR A 112 -14.55 -10.15 -1.70
N THR A 113 -14.54 -10.11 -3.02
CA THR A 113 -13.46 -10.73 -3.84
C THR A 113 -12.14 -10.01 -3.60
N LEU A 114 -12.14 -8.67 -3.58
CA LEU A 114 -10.94 -7.88 -3.29
C LEU A 114 -10.41 -8.11 -1.86
N GLN A 115 -11.31 -8.29 -0.88
CA GLN A 115 -10.92 -8.67 0.48
C GLN A 115 -10.22 -10.03 0.51
N GLY A 116 -10.75 -11.01 -0.23
CA GLY A 116 -10.14 -12.33 -0.37
C GLY A 116 -8.75 -12.26 -1.01
N ILE A 117 -8.61 -11.53 -2.11
CA ILE A 117 -7.33 -11.31 -2.79
C ILE A 117 -6.34 -10.61 -1.85
N PHE A 118 -6.75 -9.52 -1.19
CA PHE A 118 -5.92 -8.82 -0.21
C PHE A 118 -5.46 -9.77 0.90
N GLY A 119 -6.39 -10.55 1.48
CA GLY A 119 -6.10 -11.48 2.56
C GLY A 119 -5.07 -12.54 2.14
N CYS A 120 -5.25 -13.18 0.98
CA CYS A 120 -4.31 -14.17 0.46
C CYS A 120 -2.91 -13.57 0.24
N LEU A 121 -2.83 -12.42 -0.44
CA LEU A 121 -1.55 -11.78 -0.72
C LEU A 121 -0.88 -11.25 0.55
N ALA A 122 -1.66 -10.72 1.50
CA ALA A 122 -1.13 -10.24 2.78
C ALA A 122 -0.58 -11.38 3.65
N ILE A 123 -1.19 -12.59 3.61
CA ILE A 123 -0.62 -13.78 4.24
C ILE A 123 0.73 -14.13 3.62
N VAL A 124 0.83 -14.16 2.29
CA VAL A 124 2.09 -14.45 1.60
C VAL A 124 3.18 -13.45 1.99
N ILE A 125 2.86 -12.15 2.01
CA ILE A 125 3.81 -11.10 2.44
C ILE A 125 4.16 -11.28 3.92
N GLY A 126 3.18 -11.55 4.79
CA GLY A 126 3.39 -11.79 6.22
C GLY A 126 4.32 -12.98 6.48
N LEU A 127 4.09 -14.09 5.79
CA LEU A 127 4.97 -15.27 5.86
C LEU A 127 6.40 -14.95 5.37
N TYR A 128 6.52 -14.23 4.24
CA TYR A 128 7.83 -13.81 3.77
C TYR A 128 8.54 -12.87 4.75
N MET A 129 7.83 -11.95 5.38
CA MET A 129 8.42 -11.05 6.39
C MET A 129 8.80 -11.77 7.67
N GLY A 130 8.02 -12.79 8.09
CA GLY A 130 8.26 -13.56 9.32
C GLY A 130 9.37 -14.61 9.18
N PHE A 131 9.42 -15.30 8.06
CA PHE A 131 10.29 -16.47 7.83
C PHE A 131 11.35 -16.24 6.75
N GLY A 132 11.25 -15.20 5.92
CA GLY A 132 12.21 -14.91 4.87
C GLY A 132 13.60 -14.61 5.43
N ARG A 133 14.61 -15.25 4.86
CA ARG A 133 16.02 -15.04 5.23
C ARG A 133 16.64 -14.01 4.32
N SER A 134 17.44 -13.11 4.89
CA SER A 134 18.15 -12.06 4.14
C SER A 134 19.21 -12.60 3.16
N GLU A 135 19.55 -13.89 3.30
CA GLU A 135 20.55 -14.58 2.47
C GLU A 135 19.95 -15.20 1.20
N TRP A 136 18.62 -15.29 1.11
CA TRP A 136 17.97 -15.85 -0.08
C TRP A 136 18.29 -15.00 -1.30
N ARG A 137 18.82 -15.65 -2.33
CA ARG A 137 19.16 -15.03 -3.62
C ARG A 137 18.65 -15.89 -4.77
N LEU A 138 17.96 -15.25 -5.71
CA LEU A 138 17.55 -15.86 -6.98
C LEU A 138 18.51 -15.50 -8.12
N GLY A 139 19.28 -14.40 -7.95
CA GLY A 139 20.25 -13.95 -8.94
C GLY A 139 21.17 -12.86 -8.40
N GLN A 140 22.23 -12.55 -9.15
CA GLN A 140 23.23 -11.53 -8.78
C GLN A 140 22.86 -10.11 -9.23
N ALA A 141 21.89 -9.97 -10.14
CA ALA A 141 21.43 -8.69 -10.68
C ALA A 141 19.96 -8.77 -11.06
N MET A 142 19.30 -7.62 -11.11
CA MET A 142 17.88 -7.53 -11.49
C MET A 142 17.64 -8.12 -12.88
N PRO A 143 16.51 -8.84 -13.06
CA PRO A 143 16.16 -9.46 -14.34
C PRO A 143 16.08 -8.45 -15.48
N LYS A 144 16.56 -8.89 -16.65
CA LYS A 144 16.50 -8.16 -17.92
C LYS A 144 15.66 -8.94 -18.95
N GLY A 145 15.38 -8.32 -20.11
CA GLY A 145 14.67 -8.97 -21.21
C GLY A 145 13.27 -9.47 -20.83
N ILE A 146 12.94 -10.69 -21.22
CA ILE A 146 11.60 -11.30 -21.07
C ILE A 146 11.21 -11.43 -19.61
N LEU A 147 12.13 -11.84 -18.74
CA LEU A 147 11.82 -12.02 -17.30
C LEU A 147 11.42 -10.69 -16.64
N ARG A 148 12.08 -9.58 -17.00
CA ARG A 148 11.67 -8.23 -16.58
C ARG A 148 10.29 -7.88 -17.15
N ALA A 149 10.06 -8.17 -18.46
CA ALA A 149 8.81 -7.84 -19.12
C ALA A 149 7.60 -8.56 -18.48
N VAL A 150 7.81 -9.73 -17.87
CA VAL A 150 6.77 -10.47 -17.12
C VAL A 150 6.67 -10.00 -15.68
N LEU A 151 7.78 -9.89 -14.97
CA LEU A 151 7.76 -9.58 -13.53
C LEU A 151 7.34 -8.13 -13.23
N SER A 152 7.70 -7.17 -14.08
CA SER A 152 7.38 -5.77 -13.81
C SER A 152 5.87 -5.48 -13.85
N PRO A 153 5.06 -5.97 -14.82
CA PRO A 153 3.61 -5.84 -14.76
C PRO A 153 2.99 -6.57 -13.57
N VAL A 154 3.50 -7.74 -13.21
CA VAL A 154 3.00 -8.49 -12.04
C VAL A 154 3.17 -7.67 -10.76
N VAL A 155 4.31 -7.01 -10.57
CA VAL A 155 4.53 -6.13 -9.40
C VAL A 155 3.50 -5.00 -9.39
N GLY A 156 3.28 -4.31 -10.51
CA GLY A 156 2.30 -3.23 -10.60
C GLY A 156 0.87 -3.72 -10.33
N PHE A 157 0.48 -4.81 -10.98
CA PHE A 157 -0.85 -5.42 -10.88
C PHE A 157 -1.19 -5.83 -9.44
N LEU A 158 -0.34 -6.64 -8.81
CA LEU A 158 -0.57 -7.11 -7.43
C LEU A 158 -0.55 -5.96 -6.42
N SER A 159 0.29 -4.94 -6.65
CA SER A 159 0.34 -3.77 -5.78
C SER A 159 -0.97 -3.00 -5.78
N VAL A 160 -1.62 -2.85 -6.93
CA VAL A 160 -2.92 -2.15 -7.02
C VAL A 160 -4.03 -2.98 -6.38
N LEU A 161 -4.09 -4.29 -6.61
CA LEU A 161 -5.09 -5.17 -5.98
C LEU A 161 -5.02 -5.16 -4.45
N MET A 162 -3.86 -4.83 -3.89
CA MET A 162 -3.68 -4.63 -2.45
C MET A 162 -3.77 -3.16 -2.01
N GLY A 163 -3.86 -2.20 -2.94
CA GLY A 163 -3.81 -0.78 -2.61
C GLY A 163 -2.52 -0.34 -1.93
N ILE A 164 -1.40 -0.94 -2.31
CA ILE A 164 -0.08 -0.70 -1.71
C ILE A 164 0.90 -0.11 -2.72
N GLY A 165 1.94 0.54 -2.21
CA GLY A 165 3.05 1.03 -3.04
C GLY A 165 4.05 -0.05 -3.41
N GLY A 166 5.09 0.35 -4.13
CA GLY A 166 6.12 -0.55 -4.63
C GLY A 166 6.96 -1.27 -3.55
N GLY A 167 6.88 -0.84 -2.30
CA GLY A 167 7.71 -1.36 -1.22
C GLY A 167 7.48 -2.84 -0.89
N SER A 168 6.21 -3.27 -0.84
CA SER A 168 5.85 -4.62 -0.36
C SER A 168 6.28 -5.73 -1.31
N PHE A 169 6.27 -5.50 -2.60
CA PHE A 169 6.73 -6.47 -3.61
C PHE A 169 8.10 -6.11 -4.19
N GLY A 170 8.37 -4.81 -4.41
CA GLY A 170 9.61 -4.36 -5.02
C GLY A 170 10.83 -4.56 -4.13
N VAL A 171 10.73 -4.30 -2.83
CA VAL A 171 11.86 -4.50 -1.90
C VAL A 171 12.25 -5.98 -1.79
N PRO A 172 11.32 -6.93 -1.52
CA PRO A 172 11.63 -8.35 -1.58
C PRO A 172 12.24 -8.79 -2.90
N LEU A 173 11.62 -8.39 -4.01
CA LEU A 173 12.10 -8.74 -5.34
C LEU A 173 13.55 -8.27 -5.56
N MET A 174 13.83 -6.98 -5.33
CA MET A 174 15.19 -6.43 -5.49
C MET A 174 16.20 -7.09 -4.55
N SER A 175 15.78 -7.41 -3.31
CA SER A 175 16.63 -8.11 -2.34
C SER A 175 16.99 -9.52 -2.78
N LEU A 176 16.04 -10.26 -3.38
CA LEU A 176 16.29 -11.59 -3.96
C LEU A 176 17.27 -11.55 -5.14
N TYR A 177 17.39 -10.40 -5.81
CA TYR A 177 18.35 -10.17 -6.90
C TYR A 177 19.57 -9.33 -6.44
N ASN A 178 19.96 -9.51 -5.18
CA ASN A 178 21.20 -8.97 -4.61
C ASN A 178 21.32 -7.44 -4.56
N THR A 179 20.19 -6.71 -4.68
CA THR A 179 20.20 -5.26 -4.45
C THR A 179 20.28 -4.97 -2.95
N PRO A 180 21.23 -4.13 -2.49
CA PRO A 180 21.33 -3.76 -1.09
C PRO A 180 20.01 -3.17 -0.57
N ILE A 181 19.61 -3.56 0.64
CA ILE A 181 18.28 -3.23 1.21
C ILE A 181 17.97 -1.73 1.19
N HIS A 182 18.95 -0.88 1.48
CA HIS A 182 18.76 0.57 1.47
C HIS A 182 18.49 1.11 0.05
N ARG A 183 19.15 0.56 -0.97
CA ARG A 183 18.88 0.89 -2.37
C ARG A 183 17.55 0.31 -2.85
N ALA A 184 17.22 -0.90 -2.42
CA ALA A 184 15.93 -1.52 -2.73
C ALA A 184 14.76 -0.69 -2.18
N VAL A 185 14.81 -0.25 -0.92
CA VAL A 185 13.79 0.61 -0.30
C VAL A 185 13.70 1.96 -1.03
N ALA A 186 14.84 2.59 -1.32
CA ALA A 186 14.88 3.87 -2.02
C ALA A 186 14.26 3.79 -3.42
N THR A 187 14.59 2.75 -4.18
CA THR A 187 14.10 2.53 -5.55
C THR A 187 12.62 2.13 -5.55
N ALA A 188 12.22 1.29 -4.60
CA ALA A 188 10.83 0.88 -4.43
C ALA A 188 9.89 2.04 -4.08
N ALA A 189 10.37 3.09 -3.43
CA ALA A 189 9.61 4.32 -3.26
C ALA A 189 9.23 4.95 -4.61
N GLY A 190 10.13 4.91 -5.60
CA GLY A 190 9.84 5.34 -6.97
C GLY A 190 8.79 4.45 -7.65
N PHE A 191 8.84 3.13 -7.44
CA PHE A 191 7.77 2.23 -7.93
C PHE A 191 6.40 2.62 -7.36
N GLY A 192 6.35 3.08 -6.10
CA GLY A 192 5.10 3.55 -5.50
C GLY A 192 4.44 4.69 -6.28
N VAL A 193 5.22 5.64 -6.79
CA VAL A 193 4.72 6.74 -7.64
C VAL A 193 4.17 6.19 -8.96
N ILE A 194 4.95 5.30 -9.61
CA ILE A 194 4.61 4.71 -10.91
C ILE A 194 3.34 3.86 -10.82
N ILE A 195 3.11 3.18 -9.69
CA ILE A 195 1.90 2.41 -9.42
C ILE A 195 0.71 3.35 -9.12
N ALA A 196 0.90 4.27 -8.20
CA ALA A 196 -0.20 5.02 -7.63
C ALA A 196 -0.79 6.06 -8.58
N VAL A 197 0.04 6.77 -9.36
CA VAL A 197 -0.44 7.83 -10.26
C VAL A 197 -1.44 7.32 -11.30
N PRO A 198 -1.12 6.32 -12.14
CA PRO A 198 -2.08 5.85 -13.13
C PRO A 198 -3.29 5.15 -12.48
N SER A 199 -3.10 4.46 -11.37
CA SER A 199 -4.19 3.78 -10.67
C SER A 199 -5.20 4.77 -10.09
N VAL A 200 -4.73 5.81 -9.41
CA VAL A 200 -5.62 6.85 -8.86
C VAL A 200 -6.35 7.59 -9.97
N ALA A 201 -5.66 7.92 -11.08
CA ALA A 201 -6.31 8.54 -12.24
C ALA A 201 -7.48 7.68 -12.75
N GLY A 202 -7.31 6.36 -12.82
CA GLY A 202 -8.39 5.44 -13.20
C GLY A 202 -9.48 5.34 -12.12
N PHE A 203 -9.12 5.23 -10.84
CA PHE A 203 -10.11 5.16 -9.75
C PHE A 203 -10.93 6.43 -9.57
N LEU A 204 -10.44 7.59 -9.98
CA LEU A 204 -11.22 8.83 -10.01
C LEU A 204 -12.35 8.81 -11.05
N LEU A 205 -12.24 7.93 -12.06
CA LEU A 205 -13.26 7.76 -13.10
C LEU A 205 -14.28 6.65 -12.77
N VAL A 206 -14.06 5.91 -11.68
CA VAL A 206 -14.99 4.86 -11.24
C VAL A 206 -16.20 5.51 -10.61
N ASP A 207 -17.39 5.15 -11.10
CA ASP A 207 -18.65 5.57 -10.49
C ASP A 207 -19.01 4.63 -9.33
N ILE A 208 -19.20 5.21 -8.15
CA ILE A 208 -19.61 4.50 -6.93
C ILE A 208 -20.93 5.08 -6.47
N ASP A 209 -21.89 4.21 -6.20
CA ASP A 209 -23.22 4.59 -5.75
C ASP A 209 -23.17 5.55 -4.54
N PRO A 210 -23.71 6.78 -4.71
CA PRO A 210 -23.72 7.78 -3.64
C PRO A 210 -24.37 7.31 -2.34
N ALA A 211 -25.31 6.36 -2.40
CA ALA A 211 -26.00 5.83 -1.23
C ALA A 211 -25.12 4.92 -0.36
N THR A 212 -24.06 4.33 -0.94
CA THR A 212 -23.22 3.31 -0.27
C THR A 212 -21.79 3.79 0.01
N ARG A 213 -21.39 4.94 -0.52
CA ARG A 213 -20.03 5.48 -0.35
C ARG A 213 -19.93 6.42 0.86
N PRO A 214 -18.77 6.47 1.53
CA PRO A 214 -18.53 7.49 2.55
C PRO A 214 -18.64 8.92 1.96
N PRO A 215 -19.07 9.92 2.75
CA PRO A 215 -19.25 11.29 2.27
C PRO A 215 -17.94 11.90 1.73
N PHE A 216 -18.07 12.81 0.78
CA PHE A 216 -16.95 13.47 0.11
C PHE A 216 -16.00 12.53 -0.64
N THR A 217 -16.52 11.40 -1.15
CA THR A 217 -15.78 10.51 -2.05
C THR A 217 -15.92 10.99 -3.48
N VAL A 218 -14.81 11.18 -4.19
CA VAL A 218 -14.73 11.58 -5.61
C VAL A 218 -14.20 10.38 -6.39
N GLY A 219 -14.98 9.87 -7.34
CA GLY A 219 -14.73 8.55 -7.90
C GLY A 219 -14.67 7.52 -6.77
N ALA A 220 -13.57 6.80 -6.65
CA ALA A 220 -13.31 5.90 -5.53
C ALA A 220 -12.40 6.50 -4.43
N VAL A 221 -11.99 7.76 -4.52
CA VAL A 221 -11.08 8.39 -3.54
C VAL A 221 -11.87 9.16 -2.49
N ASN A 222 -11.76 8.76 -1.23
CA ASN A 222 -12.33 9.52 -0.11
C ASN A 222 -11.40 10.66 0.29
N VAL A 223 -11.80 11.90 -0.03
CA VAL A 223 -10.97 13.09 0.13
C VAL A 223 -10.64 13.40 1.60
N PRO A 224 -11.60 13.36 2.56
CA PRO A 224 -11.28 13.56 3.97
C PRO A 224 -10.27 12.55 4.51
N ALA A 225 -10.45 11.25 4.21
CA ALA A 225 -9.52 10.21 4.65
C ALA A 225 -8.12 10.41 4.06
N PHE A 226 -8.04 10.75 2.77
CA PHE A 226 -6.79 11.10 2.10
C PHE A 226 -6.06 12.25 2.80
N LEU A 227 -6.74 13.38 3.05
CA LEU A 227 -6.13 14.58 3.63
C LEU A 227 -5.68 14.34 5.08
N LEU A 228 -6.55 13.74 5.91
CA LEU A 228 -6.25 13.48 7.32
C LEU A 228 -5.08 12.50 7.47
N VAL A 229 -5.11 11.41 6.69
CA VAL A 229 -4.03 10.41 6.74
C VAL A 229 -2.70 10.98 6.25
N ILE A 230 -2.69 11.80 5.19
CA ILE A 230 -1.45 12.47 4.75
C ILE A 230 -0.92 13.40 5.83
N ALA A 231 -1.75 14.27 6.39
CA ALA A 231 -1.33 15.20 7.44
C ALA A 231 -0.68 14.44 8.61
N MET A 232 -1.32 13.37 9.07
CA MET A 232 -0.80 12.56 10.17
C MET A 232 0.45 11.77 9.77
N THR A 233 0.47 11.14 8.59
CA THR A 233 1.61 10.35 8.12
C THR A 233 2.86 11.22 7.95
N LEU A 234 2.71 12.43 7.41
CA LEU A 234 3.82 13.36 7.22
C LEU A 234 4.46 13.79 8.55
N THR A 235 3.67 13.86 9.62
CA THR A 235 4.16 14.22 10.96
C THR A 235 4.71 13.04 11.74
N THR A 236 4.11 11.85 11.59
CA THR A 236 4.46 10.67 12.39
C THR A 236 5.50 9.74 11.75
N ALA A 237 5.64 9.73 10.43
CA ALA A 237 6.65 8.91 9.76
C ALA A 237 8.10 9.20 10.23
N PRO A 238 8.53 10.46 10.48
CA PRO A 238 9.84 10.72 11.05
C PRO A 238 10.06 10.10 12.43
N LEU A 239 8.98 9.96 13.24
CA LEU A 239 9.04 9.27 14.55
C LEU A 239 9.30 7.77 14.33
N GLY A 240 8.61 7.16 13.35
CA GLY A 240 8.83 5.77 12.98
C GLY A 240 10.27 5.51 12.53
N VAL A 241 10.85 6.41 11.73
CA VAL A 241 12.26 6.31 11.31
C VAL A 241 13.20 6.39 12.51
N LYS A 242 12.98 7.31 13.46
CA LYS A 242 13.78 7.40 14.70
C LYS A 242 13.69 6.11 15.52
N LEU A 243 12.50 5.56 15.68
CA LEU A 243 12.29 4.29 16.40
C LEU A 243 12.99 3.12 15.68
N ALA A 244 12.96 3.06 14.35
CA ALA A 244 13.66 2.04 13.58
C ALA A 244 15.17 2.02 13.83
N HIS A 245 15.78 3.19 14.06
CA HIS A 245 17.20 3.28 14.37
C HIS A 245 17.53 2.90 15.84
N ALA A 246 16.54 2.98 16.73
CA ALA A 246 16.69 2.66 18.15
C ALA A 246 16.36 1.19 18.48
N MET A 247 15.77 0.44 17.56
CA MET A 247 15.26 -0.92 17.77
C MET A 247 15.95 -1.92 16.85
N ASP A 248 16.10 -3.18 17.30
CA ASP A 248 16.49 -4.27 16.41
C ASP A 248 15.39 -4.51 15.35
N PRO A 249 15.71 -4.47 14.05
CA PRO A 249 14.72 -4.66 12.99
C PRO A 249 14.08 -6.07 12.96
N LYS A 250 14.72 -7.09 13.52
CA LYS A 250 14.19 -8.48 13.49
C LYS A 250 12.91 -8.67 14.30
N PRO A 251 12.83 -8.28 15.60
CA PRO A 251 11.58 -8.35 16.36
C PRO A 251 10.47 -7.53 15.72
N LEU A 252 10.80 -6.33 15.24
CA LEU A 252 9.83 -5.43 14.62
C LEU A 252 9.17 -6.05 13.38
N LYS A 253 9.97 -6.66 12.49
CA LYS A 253 9.44 -7.37 11.31
C LYS A 253 8.52 -8.54 11.71
N ARG A 254 8.86 -9.28 12.77
CA ARG A 254 8.04 -10.39 13.27
C ARG A 254 6.70 -9.92 13.83
N VAL A 255 6.71 -8.87 14.67
CA VAL A 255 5.49 -8.29 15.22
C VAL A 255 4.57 -7.81 14.09
N PHE A 256 5.14 -7.13 13.10
CA PHE A 256 4.37 -6.67 11.95
C PHE A 256 3.85 -7.82 11.09
N ALA A 257 4.64 -8.87 10.88
CA ALA A 257 4.21 -10.07 10.17
C ALA A 257 3.02 -10.76 10.86
N VAL A 258 3.07 -10.88 12.18
CA VAL A 258 1.95 -11.42 12.98
C VAL A 258 0.71 -10.54 12.86
N PHE A 259 0.87 -9.23 13.06
CA PHE A 259 -0.23 -8.26 12.91
C PHE A 259 -0.88 -8.35 11.53
N LEU A 260 -0.07 -8.32 10.47
CA LEU A 260 -0.54 -8.41 9.09
C LEU A 260 -1.28 -9.73 8.82
N THR A 261 -0.74 -10.85 9.31
CA THR A 261 -1.36 -12.17 9.15
C THR A 261 -2.71 -12.23 9.87
N LEU A 262 -2.82 -11.71 11.09
CA LEU A 262 -4.10 -11.66 11.82
C LEU A 262 -5.15 -10.82 11.08
N VAL A 263 -4.76 -9.65 10.60
CA VAL A 263 -5.64 -8.78 9.80
C VAL A 263 -6.08 -9.49 8.51
N ALA A 264 -5.13 -10.13 7.81
CA ALA A 264 -5.39 -10.85 6.57
C ALA A 264 -6.35 -12.03 6.77
N VAL A 265 -6.16 -12.83 7.82
CA VAL A 265 -7.06 -13.92 8.18
C VAL A 265 -8.46 -13.40 8.51
N ASN A 266 -8.57 -12.29 9.25
CA ASN A 266 -9.87 -11.70 9.55
C ASN A 266 -10.58 -11.14 8.30
N MET A 267 -9.84 -10.54 7.37
CA MET A 267 -10.40 -10.10 6.08
C MET A 267 -10.86 -11.28 5.22
N LEU A 268 -10.08 -12.37 5.19
CA LEU A 268 -10.47 -13.61 4.52
C LEU A 268 -11.73 -14.23 5.13
N ARG A 269 -11.80 -14.31 6.46
CA ARG A 269 -12.98 -14.81 7.17
C ARG A 269 -14.22 -14.03 6.79
N LYS A 270 -14.16 -12.69 6.79
CA LYS A 270 -15.27 -11.83 6.33
C LYS A 270 -15.62 -12.04 4.87
N ALA A 271 -14.62 -12.23 4.00
CA ALA A 271 -14.85 -12.49 2.57
C ALA A 271 -15.57 -13.82 2.33
N LEU A 272 -15.34 -14.82 3.20
CA LEU A 272 -15.98 -16.14 3.15
C LEU A 272 -17.33 -16.19 3.88
N GLY A 273 -17.75 -15.09 4.53
CA GLY A 273 -19.03 -15.00 5.25
C GLY A 273 -19.01 -15.69 6.63
N TRP A 274 -17.85 -15.78 7.28
CA TRP A 274 -17.64 -16.43 8.59
C TRP A 274 -17.37 -15.41 9.69
#